data_26781e19fd265eea58585d04029ae46b
#
_entry.id   26781e19fd265eea58585d04029ae46b
#
_cell.length_a   1.000
_cell.length_b   1.000
_cell.length_c   1.000
_cell.angle_alpha   90.00
_cell.angle_beta   90.00
_cell.angle_gamma   90.00
#
_symmetry.space_group_name_H-M   'P 1'
#
loop_
_entity.id
_entity.type
_entity.pdbx_description
1 polymer ?
#
loop_
_entity_poly.entity_id
_entity_poly.type
_entity_poly.pdbx_seq_one_letter_code
_entity_poly.pdbx_strand_id
1 'polypeptide(L)'
;MVTSADDVSATLAQIRKHNISFTVRGGGHSTSGAASIEDGIVIDLSKMRKVTVDTQAKTVTAEGGTIWEDVDVEAAKYGLATVGGTVNHTGVGGLTLGGGYGYLTGKYGLTIDNLLSVQIVLASGEQVIASSTSNEDLFWAVCGAGQNFGVVTAFTFQAYDQKNQVFAGPLVFLPDKIPQIVEFANKFHKVNDGNQAMLMAFSAPPPANVPVVLCQLFYNGPEDEATAFFSDLYELGPIANMAAMIPYEKLNSLLNQGAGFDGRKQFGGGAFKLPLDPSLVVQIHAEFNAFVASHERMNGSMMLFEIIPYKKVIEVPNAKTSFANRGDYYNVATMFKWFNPAIDSEIRTFSRSLLKKTSETVASRSTDRGVGQYGNYATADVEANEIFGANVKRLEELKHKYDPDNLFRHGNRLIPRPLVVVN
;
A
#
# COMPACT_ATOMS: atom_id res chain seq x y z
N MET A 1 -16.56 -7.33 17.37
CA MET A 1 -15.92 -8.23 16.38
C MET A 1 -17.02 -9.09 15.77
N VAL A 2 -17.04 -9.21 14.45
CA VAL A 2 -17.97 -10.04 13.67
C VAL A 2 -17.28 -11.34 13.24
N THR A 3 -18.08 -12.39 12.99
CA THR A 3 -17.59 -13.72 12.61
C THR A 3 -18.19 -14.22 11.28
N SER A 4 -19.16 -13.48 10.73
CA SER A 4 -19.86 -13.81 9.49
C SER A 4 -20.35 -12.56 8.76
N ALA A 5 -20.75 -12.72 7.50
CA ALA A 5 -21.43 -11.68 6.73
C ALA A 5 -22.79 -11.32 7.34
N ASP A 6 -23.48 -12.28 7.96
CA ASP A 6 -24.76 -12.05 8.66
C ASP A 6 -24.55 -11.12 9.88
N ASP A 7 -23.47 -11.30 10.66
CA ASP A 7 -23.13 -10.40 11.75
C ASP A 7 -22.90 -8.96 11.25
N VAL A 8 -22.23 -8.83 10.08
CA VAL A 8 -22.01 -7.52 9.45
C VAL A 8 -23.35 -6.90 9.05
N SER A 9 -24.23 -7.65 8.38
CA SER A 9 -25.56 -7.18 7.96
C SER A 9 -26.40 -6.74 9.16
N ALA A 10 -26.43 -7.55 10.23
CA ALA A 10 -27.15 -7.23 11.47
C ALA A 10 -26.58 -5.97 12.14
N THR A 11 -25.23 -5.82 12.16
CA THR A 11 -24.57 -4.63 12.74
C THR A 11 -24.92 -3.38 11.95
N LEU A 12 -24.85 -3.42 10.59
CA LEU A 12 -25.23 -2.29 9.72
C LEU A 12 -26.70 -1.89 9.90
N ALA A 13 -27.60 -2.85 10.09
CA ALA A 13 -29.00 -2.57 10.37
C ALA A 13 -29.20 -1.76 11.67
N GLN A 14 -28.44 -2.08 12.74
CA GLN A 14 -28.49 -1.31 14.00
C GLN A 14 -27.83 0.08 13.83
N ILE A 15 -26.72 0.16 13.13
CA ILE A 15 -26.04 1.42 12.82
C ILE A 15 -27.00 2.38 12.09
N ARG A 16 -27.69 1.92 11.07
CA ARG A 16 -28.67 2.71 10.31
C ARG A 16 -29.87 3.11 11.20
N LYS A 17 -30.44 2.16 11.94
CA LYS A 17 -31.60 2.40 12.81
C LYS A 17 -31.33 3.48 13.85
N HIS A 18 -30.12 3.51 14.38
CA HIS A 18 -29.74 4.42 15.48
C HIS A 18 -28.84 5.58 15.03
N ASN A 19 -28.58 5.71 13.73
CA ASN A 19 -27.68 6.72 13.13
C ASN A 19 -26.32 6.80 13.83
N ILE A 20 -25.69 5.66 14.08
CA ILE A 20 -24.40 5.55 14.79
C ILE A 20 -23.25 5.75 13.79
N SER A 21 -22.26 6.57 14.15
CA SER A 21 -21.01 6.65 13.38
C SER A 21 -20.24 5.34 13.49
N PHE A 22 -19.62 4.90 12.39
CA PHE A 22 -18.84 3.66 12.42
C PHE A 22 -17.69 3.68 11.42
N THR A 23 -16.79 2.72 11.58
CA THR A 23 -15.77 2.38 10.61
C THR A 23 -15.57 0.86 10.54
N VAL A 24 -14.83 0.41 9.51
CA VAL A 24 -14.49 -1.01 9.30
C VAL A 24 -13.00 -1.21 9.55
N ARG A 25 -12.65 -2.25 10.29
CA ARG A 25 -11.27 -2.65 10.56
C ARG A 25 -10.99 -4.05 10.02
N GLY A 26 -10.07 -4.16 9.05
CA GLY A 26 -9.38 -5.40 8.69
C GLY A 26 -8.08 -5.54 9.51
N GLY A 27 -6.91 -5.32 8.90
CA GLY A 27 -5.61 -5.37 9.59
C GLY A 27 -5.26 -4.15 10.45
N GLY A 28 -6.03 -3.06 10.41
CA GLY A 28 -5.78 -1.87 11.23
C GLY A 28 -4.52 -1.07 10.86
N HIS A 29 -4.09 -1.11 9.61
CA HIS A 29 -2.83 -0.53 9.13
C HIS A 29 -2.91 0.96 8.73
N SER A 30 -4.13 1.53 8.62
CA SER A 30 -4.32 2.91 8.18
C SER A 30 -3.83 3.92 9.23
N THR A 31 -2.97 4.84 8.81
CA THR A 31 -2.52 5.98 9.62
C THR A 31 -3.39 7.22 9.41
N SER A 32 -4.32 7.20 8.44
CA SER A 32 -5.27 8.29 8.21
C SER A 32 -6.47 8.28 9.17
N GLY A 33 -6.55 7.29 10.07
CA GLY A 33 -7.69 7.09 10.98
C GLY A 33 -8.85 6.32 10.37
N ALA A 34 -8.73 5.82 9.12
CA ALA A 34 -9.83 5.13 8.43
C ALA A 34 -10.31 3.85 9.14
N ALA A 35 -9.48 3.22 9.97
CA ALA A 35 -9.79 1.99 10.70
C ALA A 35 -10.12 2.21 12.20
N SER A 36 -10.25 3.45 12.64
CA SER A 36 -10.57 3.83 14.02
C SER A 36 -11.59 4.96 14.05
N ILE A 37 -12.36 5.07 15.12
CA ILE A 37 -13.36 6.11 15.30
C ILE A 37 -13.52 6.40 16.79
N GLU A 38 -13.69 7.68 17.13
CA GLU A 38 -14.13 8.14 18.44
C GLU A 38 -15.67 8.20 18.45
N ASP A 39 -16.27 7.83 19.57
CA ASP A 39 -17.73 7.86 19.80
C ASP A 39 -18.55 7.11 18.73
N GLY A 40 -18.05 5.94 18.31
CA GLY A 40 -18.68 5.14 17.26
C GLY A 40 -18.44 3.64 17.41
N ILE A 41 -18.88 2.90 16.40
CA ILE A 41 -18.71 1.44 16.33
C ILE A 41 -17.58 1.11 15.34
N VAL A 42 -16.67 0.22 15.72
CA VAL A 42 -15.73 -0.43 14.82
C VAL A 42 -16.28 -1.81 14.46
N ILE A 43 -16.61 -2.02 13.17
CA ILE A 43 -16.88 -3.36 12.63
C ILE A 43 -15.52 -4.02 12.42
N ASP A 44 -15.12 -4.83 13.40
CA ASP A 44 -13.81 -5.49 13.43
C ASP A 44 -13.92 -6.89 12.84
N LEU A 45 -13.28 -7.08 11.67
CA LEU A 45 -13.26 -8.33 10.90
C LEU A 45 -12.21 -9.34 11.37
N SER A 46 -11.42 -9.03 12.40
CA SER A 46 -10.24 -9.83 12.82
C SER A 46 -10.52 -11.29 13.15
N LYS A 47 -11.80 -11.70 13.31
CA LYS A 47 -12.21 -13.09 13.47
C LYS A 47 -12.57 -13.79 12.17
N MET A 48 -12.63 -13.08 11.06
CA MET A 48 -12.88 -13.61 9.73
C MET A 48 -11.53 -13.74 8.98
N ARG A 49 -10.75 -14.78 9.31
CA ARG A 49 -9.36 -14.96 8.86
C ARG A 49 -9.10 -16.26 8.10
N LYS A 50 -10.15 -16.89 7.59
CA LYS A 50 -10.00 -18.12 6.81
C LYS A 50 -9.39 -17.79 5.43
N VAL A 51 -8.41 -18.59 5.03
CA VAL A 51 -7.85 -18.63 3.67
C VAL A 51 -8.14 -20.00 3.07
N THR A 52 -8.56 -20.03 1.81
CA THR A 52 -8.84 -21.26 1.07
C THR A 52 -8.16 -21.18 -0.29
N VAL A 53 -7.46 -22.27 -0.67
CA VAL A 53 -6.71 -22.36 -1.93
C VAL A 53 -7.37 -23.42 -2.81
N ASP A 54 -7.72 -23.02 -4.05
CA ASP A 54 -8.08 -23.97 -5.12
C ASP A 54 -6.87 -24.14 -6.04
N THR A 55 -6.26 -25.31 -5.96
CA THR A 55 -5.06 -25.64 -6.73
C THR A 55 -5.33 -25.92 -8.22
N GLN A 56 -6.56 -26.29 -8.58
CA GLN A 56 -6.95 -26.55 -9.98
C GLN A 56 -7.24 -25.22 -10.69
N ALA A 57 -8.02 -24.36 -10.06
CA ALA A 57 -8.31 -23.03 -10.58
C ALA A 57 -7.16 -22.05 -10.38
N LYS A 58 -6.17 -22.40 -9.55
CA LYS A 58 -5.11 -21.50 -9.06
C LYS A 58 -5.69 -20.20 -8.49
N THR A 59 -6.59 -20.32 -7.53
CA THR A 59 -7.17 -19.17 -6.85
C THR A 59 -6.97 -19.26 -5.34
N VAL A 60 -6.91 -18.08 -4.70
CA VAL A 60 -6.89 -17.94 -3.25
C VAL A 60 -8.06 -17.09 -2.83
N THR A 61 -8.89 -17.62 -1.93
CA THR A 61 -9.99 -16.88 -1.31
C THR A 61 -9.61 -16.57 0.14
N ALA A 62 -9.61 -15.29 0.49
CA ALA A 62 -9.26 -14.77 1.79
C ALA A 62 -10.44 -14.01 2.41
N GLU A 63 -10.80 -14.29 3.66
CA GLU A 63 -11.83 -13.54 4.38
C GLU A 63 -11.37 -12.12 4.72
N GLY A 64 -12.32 -11.21 4.96
CA GLY A 64 -12.09 -9.77 5.09
C GLY A 64 -11.16 -9.31 6.23
N GLY A 65 -10.96 -10.14 7.25
CA GLY A 65 -10.07 -9.88 8.39
C GLY A 65 -8.68 -10.50 8.25
N THR A 66 -8.36 -11.20 7.13
CA THR A 66 -7.03 -11.77 6.88
C THR A 66 -5.97 -10.70 6.75
N ILE A 67 -4.74 -11.06 7.12
CA ILE A 67 -3.52 -10.31 6.82
C ILE A 67 -2.72 -11.07 5.75
N TRP A 68 -1.75 -10.42 5.11
CA TRP A 68 -0.98 -11.06 4.03
C TRP A 68 -0.20 -12.28 4.48
N GLU A 69 0.25 -12.34 5.75
CA GLU A 69 0.88 -13.55 6.30
C GLU A 69 -0.04 -14.79 6.20
N ASP A 70 -1.35 -14.64 6.48
CA ASP A 70 -2.29 -15.76 6.39
C ASP A 70 -2.38 -16.28 4.95
N VAL A 71 -2.38 -15.37 3.98
CA VAL A 71 -2.45 -15.70 2.55
C VAL A 71 -1.15 -16.32 2.07
N ASP A 72 -0.01 -15.69 2.38
CA ASP A 72 1.31 -16.15 1.93
C ASP A 72 1.63 -17.55 2.48
N VAL A 73 1.39 -17.78 3.78
CA VAL A 73 1.65 -19.07 4.44
C VAL A 73 0.71 -20.16 3.90
N GLU A 74 -0.58 -19.85 3.69
CA GLU A 74 -1.51 -20.87 3.20
C GLU A 74 -1.24 -21.21 1.73
N ALA A 75 -1.03 -20.21 0.86
CA ALA A 75 -0.76 -20.43 -0.57
C ALA A 75 0.56 -21.16 -0.80
N ALA A 76 1.59 -20.89 0.00
CA ALA A 76 2.90 -21.54 -0.10
C ALA A 76 2.84 -23.07 0.10
N LYS A 77 1.89 -23.59 0.88
CA LYS A 77 1.69 -25.04 1.06
C LYS A 77 1.41 -25.75 -0.27
N TYR A 78 0.92 -25.02 -1.25
CA TYR A 78 0.56 -25.53 -2.58
C TYR A 78 1.51 -25.03 -3.67
N GLY A 79 2.60 -24.33 -3.30
CA GLY A 79 3.54 -23.72 -4.23
C GLY A 79 2.91 -22.61 -5.07
N LEU A 80 2.00 -21.85 -4.48
CA LEU A 80 1.29 -20.74 -5.09
C LEU A 80 1.55 -19.43 -4.32
N ALA A 81 1.42 -18.30 -5.02
CA ALA A 81 1.38 -16.96 -4.44
C ALA A 81 0.43 -16.08 -5.25
N THR A 82 -0.04 -15.00 -4.64
CA THR A 82 -0.76 -13.91 -5.30
C THR A 82 -0.10 -12.57 -5.02
N VAL A 83 -0.54 -11.50 -5.72
CA VAL A 83 0.03 -10.17 -5.53
C VAL A 83 -0.50 -9.58 -4.22
N GLY A 84 0.40 -9.41 -3.24
CA GLY A 84 0.14 -8.84 -1.93
C GLY A 84 0.95 -7.60 -1.63
N GLY A 85 0.86 -7.10 -0.40
CA GLY A 85 1.68 -5.98 0.09
C GLY A 85 3.09 -6.42 0.50
N THR A 86 3.95 -5.44 0.82
CA THR A 86 5.35 -5.68 1.22
C THR A 86 5.55 -5.89 2.73
N VAL A 87 4.47 -5.85 3.53
CA VAL A 87 4.47 -6.06 4.98
C VAL A 87 3.43 -7.13 5.33
N ASN A 88 3.84 -8.22 5.97
CA ASN A 88 3.00 -9.40 6.15
C ASN A 88 1.79 -9.19 7.07
N HIS A 89 1.86 -8.29 8.06
CA HIS A 89 0.74 -7.99 8.95
C HIS A 89 -0.21 -6.90 8.42
N THR A 90 -0.04 -6.46 7.16
CA THR A 90 -1.01 -5.58 6.49
C THR A 90 -2.28 -6.35 6.18
N GLY A 91 -3.43 -5.75 6.47
CA GLY A 91 -4.74 -6.35 6.16
C GLY A 91 -4.98 -6.46 4.66
N VAL A 92 -5.43 -7.64 4.22
CA VAL A 92 -5.76 -7.92 2.82
C VAL A 92 -6.81 -6.94 2.31
N GLY A 93 -7.88 -6.72 3.09
CA GLY A 93 -9.00 -5.88 2.68
C GLY A 93 -8.59 -4.43 2.42
N GLY A 94 -7.96 -3.77 3.39
CA GLY A 94 -7.59 -2.36 3.25
C GLY A 94 -6.63 -2.12 2.10
N LEU A 95 -5.64 -2.99 1.93
CA LEU A 95 -4.69 -2.89 0.83
C LEU A 95 -5.37 -3.08 -0.53
N THR A 96 -6.16 -4.14 -0.70
CA THR A 96 -6.83 -4.48 -1.96
C THR A 96 -7.81 -3.40 -2.39
N LEU A 97 -8.67 -2.92 -1.47
CA LEU A 97 -9.71 -1.94 -1.80
C LEU A 97 -9.18 -0.60 -2.29
N GLY A 98 -7.93 -0.26 -1.98
CA GLY A 98 -7.24 0.93 -2.48
C GLY A 98 -6.26 0.65 -3.62
N GLY A 99 -6.28 -0.55 -4.23
CA GLY A 99 -5.40 -0.94 -5.35
C GLY A 99 -4.45 -2.08 -5.01
N GLY A 100 -3.52 -1.84 -4.11
CA GLY A 100 -2.54 -2.82 -3.63
C GLY A 100 -1.39 -3.09 -4.58
N TYR A 101 -0.16 -3.02 -4.08
CA TYR A 101 1.03 -3.44 -4.81
C TYR A 101 2.09 -3.98 -3.86
N GLY A 102 3.02 -4.75 -4.40
CA GLY A 102 4.15 -5.31 -3.70
C GLY A 102 5.16 -5.96 -4.66
N TYR A 103 5.97 -6.87 -4.16
CA TYR A 103 7.10 -7.41 -4.90
C TYR A 103 6.72 -8.11 -6.22
N LEU A 104 5.56 -8.74 -6.30
CA LEU A 104 5.08 -9.40 -7.53
C LEU A 104 4.38 -8.46 -8.52
N THR A 105 4.18 -7.19 -8.18
CA THR A 105 3.50 -6.21 -9.05
C THR A 105 4.21 -6.02 -10.39
N GLY A 106 5.54 -6.05 -10.40
CA GLY A 106 6.31 -5.93 -11.63
C GLY A 106 5.97 -6.99 -12.67
N LYS A 107 5.61 -8.19 -12.21
CA LYS A 107 5.29 -9.35 -13.05
C LYS A 107 3.80 -9.51 -13.35
N TYR A 108 2.91 -9.20 -12.38
CA TYR A 108 1.49 -9.54 -12.46
C TYR A 108 0.54 -8.35 -12.31
N GLY A 109 1.05 -7.11 -12.19
CA GLY A 109 0.20 -5.93 -11.96
C GLY A 109 -0.16 -5.74 -10.49
N LEU A 110 -1.17 -4.91 -10.24
CA LEU A 110 -1.66 -4.60 -8.88
C LEU A 110 -2.42 -5.78 -8.25
N THR A 111 -2.63 -5.72 -6.94
CA THR A 111 -3.50 -6.69 -6.24
C THR A 111 -4.90 -6.73 -6.86
N ILE A 112 -5.48 -5.57 -7.19
CA ILE A 112 -6.80 -5.50 -7.86
C ILE A 112 -6.80 -6.04 -9.29
N ASP A 113 -5.66 -6.07 -9.99
CA ASP A 113 -5.57 -6.64 -11.33
C ASP A 113 -5.63 -8.18 -11.29
N ASN A 114 -5.40 -8.74 -10.10
CA ASN A 114 -5.47 -10.17 -9.79
C ASN A 114 -6.73 -10.52 -8.98
N LEU A 115 -7.61 -9.54 -8.68
CA LEU A 115 -8.87 -9.77 -7.99
C LEU A 115 -9.90 -10.31 -8.98
N LEU A 116 -10.50 -11.45 -8.66
CA LEU A 116 -11.50 -12.12 -9.49
C LEU A 116 -12.92 -11.80 -9.03
N SER A 117 -13.14 -11.78 -7.72
CA SER A 117 -14.44 -11.45 -7.13
C SER A 117 -14.31 -11.02 -5.67
N VAL A 118 -15.35 -10.37 -5.16
CA VAL A 118 -15.54 -10.09 -3.74
C VAL A 118 -16.93 -10.50 -3.28
N GLN A 119 -17.04 -10.90 -2.01
CA GLN A 119 -18.30 -10.93 -1.29
C GLN A 119 -18.39 -9.65 -0.46
N ILE A 120 -19.45 -8.88 -0.62
CA ILE A 120 -19.58 -7.56 0.00
C ILE A 120 -20.98 -7.39 0.61
N VAL A 121 -21.04 -6.81 1.80
CA VAL A 121 -22.28 -6.38 2.47
C VAL A 121 -22.46 -4.89 2.19
N LEU A 122 -23.52 -4.54 1.48
CA LEU A 122 -23.85 -3.18 1.08
C LEU A 122 -24.42 -2.34 2.24
N ALA A 123 -24.59 -1.03 2.02
CA ALA A 123 -25.22 -0.13 2.98
C ALA A 123 -26.66 -0.56 3.35
N SER A 124 -27.37 -1.20 2.43
CA SER A 124 -28.70 -1.79 2.68
C SER A 124 -28.68 -2.97 3.68
N GLY A 125 -27.53 -3.60 3.89
CA GLY A 125 -27.37 -4.88 4.60
C GLY A 125 -27.44 -6.09 3.65
N GLU A 126 -27.69 -5.88 2.37
CA GLU A 126 -27.71 -6.95 1.35
C GLU A 126 -26.30 -7.50 1.13
N GLN A 127 -26.19 -8.83 1.02
CA GLN A 127 -24.96 -9.54 0.71
C GLN A 127 -24.94 -9.86 -0.78
N VAL A 128 -23.93 -9.38 -1.48
CA VAL A 128 -23.82 -9.61 -2.93
C VAL A 128 -22.42 -10.08 -3.30
N ILE A 129 -22.31 -10.75 -4.45
CA ILE A 129 -21.03 -11.05 -5.09
C ILE A 129 -20.82 -10.00 -6.20
N ALA A 130 -19.65 -9.37 -6.22
CA ALA A 130 -19.22 -8.51 -7.31
C ALA A 130 -18.01 -9.13 -8.02
N SER A 131 -18.07 -9.19 -9.35
CA SER A 131 -17.02 -9.74 -10.22
C SER A 131 -17.13 -9.12 -11.63
N SER A 132 -16.26 -9.54 -12.55
CA SER A 132 -16.32 -9.10 -13.96
C SER A 132 -17.59 -9.57 -14.70
N THR A 133 -18.43 -10.43 -14.09
CA THR A 133 -19.65 -10.99 -14.69
C THR A 133 -20.87 -10.86 -13.79
N SER A 134 -20.73 -10.27 -12.60
CA SER A 134 -21.84 -10.06 -11.64
C SER A 134 -21.62 -8.74 -10.91
N ASN A 135 -22.63 -7.86 -10.89
CA ASN A 135 -22.50 -6.52 -10.30
C ASN A 135 -21.24 -5.79 -10.80
N GLU A 136 -21.04 -5.77 -12.11
CA GLU A 136 -19.80 -5.32 -12.78
C GLU A 136 -19.43 -3.88 -12.44
N ASP A 137 -20.42 -3.00 -12.30
CA ASP A 137 -20.21 -1.60 -11.94
C ASP A 137 -19.76 -1.44 -10.47
N LEU A 138 -20.30 -2.25 -9.57
CA LEU A 138 -19.83 -2.34 -8.18
C LEU A 138 -18.42 -2.92 -8.13
N PHE A 139 -18.12 -3.97 -8.89
CA PHE A 139 -16.78 -4.55 -8.96
C PHE A 139 -15.76 -3.53 -9.47
N TRP A 140 -16.12 -2.77 -10.51
CA TRP A 140 -15.29 -1.67 -11.00
C TRP A 140 -14.96 -0.65 -9.88
N ALA A 141 -15.97 -0.26 -9.09
CA ALA A 141 -15.81 0.68 -7.98
C ALA A 141 -14.98 0.10 -6.83
N VAL A 142 -15.18 -1.19 -6.51
CA VAL A 142 -14.41 -1.90 -5.46
C VAL A 142 -12.92 -1.96 -5.80
N CYS A 143 -12.56 -2.07 -7.08
CA CYS A 143 -11.19 -2.11 -7.55
C CYS A 143 -10.51 -0.71 -7.51
N GLY A 144 -10.33 -0.12 -6.33
CA GLY A 144 -9.62 1.14 -6.09
C GLY A 144 -10.30 2.11 -5.11
N ALA A 145 -11.65 2.03 -4.97
CA ALA A 145 -12.43 2.88 -4.07
C ALA A 145 -13.37 2.07 -3.16
N GLY A 146 -13.10 0.78 -2.95
CA GLY A 146 -14.05 -0.18 -2.38
C GLY A 146 -14.50 0.13 -0.96
N GLN A 147 -13.72 0.81 -0.16
CA GLN A 147 -14.07 1.25 1.18
C GLN A 147 -15.30 2.19 1.24
N ASN A 148 -15.71 2.75 0.11
CA ASN A 148 -16.86 3.66 0.01
C ASN A 148 -18.18 2.92 -0.26
N PHE A 149 -18.19 1.60 -0.53
CA PHE A 149 -19.33 0.89 -1.07
C PHE A 149 -19.91 -0.20 -0.19
N GLY A 150 -19.16 -0.68 0.81
CA GLY A 150 -19.62 -1.74 1.69
C GLY A 150 -18.51 -2.35 2.52
N VAL A 151 -18.87 -3.40 3.26
CA VAL A 151 -17.95 -4.25 4.02
C VAL A 151 -17.64 -5.49 3.19
N VAL A 152 -16.42 -5.59 2.67
CA VAL A 152 -16.01 -6.80 1.94
C VAL A 152 -15.63 -7.89 2.94
N THR A 153 -16.33 -9.01 2.86
CA THR A 153 -16.21 -10.16 3.76
C THR A 153 -15.33 -11.28 3.22
N ALA A 154 -15.13 -11.32 1.88
CA ALA A 154 -14.17 -12.23 1.25
C ALA A 154 -13.67 -11.68 -0.09
N PHE A 155 -12.42 -12.01 -0.43
CA PHE A 155 -11.73 -11.67 -1.66
C PHE A 155 -11.24 -12.94 -2.33
N THR A 156 -11.48 -13.13 -3.63
CA THR A 156 -10.91 -14.23 -4.41
C THR A 156 -9.92 -13.68 -5.42
N PHE A 157 -8.69 -14.15 -5.35
CA PHE A 157 -7.57 -13.70 -6.19
C PHE A 157 -7.10 -14.80 -7.14
N GLN A 158 -6.60 -14.40 -8.31
CA GLN A 158 -5.75 -15.23 -9.13
C GLN A 158 -4.43 -15.49 -8.40
N ALA A 159 -3.99 -16.75 -8.40
CA ALA A 159 -2.70 -17.15 -7.87
C ALA A 159 -1.80 -17.70 -8.99
N TYR A 160 -0.51 -17.71 -8.73
CA TYR A 160 0.54 -18.10 -9.68
C TYR A 160 1.50 -19.09 -9.05
N ASP A 161 2.14 -19.92 -9.88
CA ASP A 161 3.16 -20.83 -9.40
C ASP A 161 4.33 -20.06 -8.78
N GLN A 162 4.63 -20.36 -7.53
CA GLN A 162 5.73 -19.78 -6.75
C GLN A 162 6.37 -20.90 -5.91
N LYS A 163 7.00 -21.87 -6.62
CA LYS A 163 7.57 -23.06 -5.97
C LYS A 163 8.96 -22.85 -5.42
N ASN A 164 9.71 -21.89 -5.98
CA ASN A 164 11.09 -21.62 -5.61
C ASN A 164 11.17 -20.58 -4.50
N GLN A 165 12.31 -20.59 -3.83
CA GLN A 165 12.71 -19.47 -2.99
C GLN A 165 12.93 -18.23 -3.85
N VAL A 166 12.91 -17.08 -3.21
CA VAL A 166 13.26 -15.78 -3.82
C VAL A 166 14.52 -15.24 -3.16
N PHE A 167 15.31 -14.49 -3.91
CA PHE A 167 16.44 -13.78 -3.35
C PHE A 167 15.95 -12.42 -2.80
N ALA A 168 16.11 -12.20 -1.49
CA ALA A 168 15.68 -10.94 -0.88
C ALA A 168 16.43 -10.63 0.41
N GLY A 169 16.46 -9.36 0.77
CA GLY A 169 17.03 -8.87 2.01
C GLY A 169 17.65 -7.49 1.83
N PRO A 170 17.92 -6.78 2.94
CA PRO A 170 18.51 -5.45 2.87
C PRO A 170 20.03 -5.50 2.73
N LEU A 171 20.53 -4.62 1.87
CA LEU A 171 21.89 -4.08 1.94
C LEU A 171 21.84 -2.75 2.69
N VAL A 172 22.80 -2.53 3.59
CA VAL A 172 22.89 -1.30 4.39
C VAL A 172 24.11 -0.51 3.97
N PHE A 173 23.92 0.78 3.71
CA PHE A 173 24.98 1.69 3.28
C PHE A 173 25.06 2.91 4.18
N LEU A 174 26.24 3.55 4.22
CA LEU A 174 26.38 4.90 4.73
C LEU A 174 25.84 5.91 3.69
N PRO A 175 25.42 7.11 4.14
CA PRO A 175 24.78 8.10 3.26
C PRO A 175 25.67 8.65 2.13
N ASP A 176 26.99 8.53 2.22
CA ASP A 176 27.93 8.91 1.16
C ASP A 176 27.76 8.09 -0.13
N LYS A 177 27.08 6.94 -0.07
CA LYS A 177 26.76 6.07 -1.21
C LYS A 177 25.47 6.44 -1.95
N ILE A 178 24.69 7.42 -1.47
CA ILE A 178 23.43 7.82 -2.11
C ILE A 178 23.59 8.10 -3.61
N PRO A 179 24.60 8.86 -4.07
CA PRO A 179 24.73 9.13 -5.50
C PRO A 179 24.82 7.87 -6.35
N GLN A 180 25.66 6.91 -5.93
CA GLN A 180 25.87 5.66 -6.68
C GLN A 180 24.64 4.74 -6.61
N ILE A 181 23.93 4.70 -5.47
CA ILE A 181 22.68 3.95 -5.32
C ILE A 181 21.60 4.53 -6.26
N VAL A 182 21.51 5.85 -6.38
CA VAL A 182 20.58 6.51 -7.32
C VAL A 182 20.98 6.22 -8.77
N GLU A 183 22.25 6.21 -9.11
CA GLU A 183 22.72 5.81 -10.44
C GLU A 183 22.33 4.35 -10.77
N PHE A 184 22.46 3.44 -9.80
CA PHE A 184 21.98 2.08 -9.93
C PHE A 184 20.46 2.05 -10.17
N ALA A 185 19.65 2.79 -9.39
CA ALA A 185 18.21 2.88 -9.58
C ALA A 185 17.83 3.38 -10.99
N ASN A 186 18.58 4.36 -11.51
CA ASN A 186 18.40 4.91 -12.86
C ASN A 186 18.72 3.88 -13.96
N LYS A 187 19.70 2.99 -13.74
CA LYS A 187 19.98 1.85 -14.64
C LYS A 187 18.91 0.77 -14.51
N PHE A 188 18.55 0.39 -13.28
CA PHE A 188 17.56 -0.63 -12.95
C PHE A 188 16.26 -0.43 -13.71
N HIS A 189 15.76 0.81 -13.74
CA HIS A 189 14.53 1.18 -14.45
C HIS A 189 14.53 0.71 -15.94
N LYS A 190 15.69 0.68 -16.57
CA LYS A 190 15.82 0.32 -18.01
C LYS A 190 15.91 -1.18 -18.26
N VAL A 191 16.46 -1.94 -17.30
CA VAL A 191 16.85 -3.35 -17.48
C VAL A 191 15.95 -4.35 -16.76
N ASN A 192 15.06 -3.91 -15.86
CA ASN A 192 14.17 -4.82 -15.16
C ASN A 192 13.14 -5.47 -16.11
N ASP A 193 12.80 -6.72 -15.82
CA ASP A 193 11.79 -7.53 -16.54
C ASP A 193 10.54 -7.81 -15.70
N GLY A 194 10.45 -7.24 -14.49
CA GLY A 194 9.36 -7.42 -13.55
C GLY A 194 9.59 -8.48 -12.47
N ASN A 195 10.69 -9.26 -12.58
CA ASN A 195 11.09 -10.20 -11.52
C ASN A 195 11.95 -9.55 -10.43
N GLN A 196 12.31 -8.29 -10.58
CA GLN A 196 13.14 -7.53 -9.64
C GLN A 196 12.37 -6.37 -9.03
N ALA A 197 12.70 -6.04 -7.77
CA ALA A 197 12.31 -4.79 -7.12
C ALA A 197 13.42 -4.34 -6.17
N MET A 198 13.47 -3.03 -5.90
CA MET A 198 14.31 -2.45 -4.88
C MET A 198 13.54 -1.37 -4.13
N LEU A 199 13.59 -1.42 -2.79
CA LEU A 199 13.08 -0.34 -1.96
C LEU A 199 14.28 0.36 -1.33
N MET A 200 14.50 1.64 -1.66
CA MET A 200 15.55 2.46 -1.06
C MET A 200 14.95 3.28 0.08
N ALA A 201 15.42 3.09 1.29
CA ALA A 201 14.90 3.78 2.48
C ALA A 201 15.99 4.55 3.22
N PHE A 202 15.66 5.76 3.65
CA PHE A 202 16.42 6.54 4.63
C PHE A 202 15.89 6.23 6.01
N SER A 203 16.77 5.90 6.96
CA SER A 203 16.41 5.59 8.35
C SER A 203 17.60 5.78 9.28
N ALA A 204 17.32 5.82 10.58
CA ALA A 204 18.32 5.78 11.63
C ALA A 204 17.91 4.77 12.71
N PRO A 205 17.97 3.44 12.40
CA PRO A 205 17.37 2.41 13.26
C PRO A 205 18.09 2.27 14.60
N PRO A 206 17.34 2.00 15.68
CA PRO A 206 17.95 1.67 16.96
C PRO A 206 18.70 0.31 16.86
N PRO A 207 19.68 0.04 17.74
CA PRO A 207 20.11 0.87 18.87
C PRO A 207 21.12 1.97 18.50
N ALA A 208 21.74 1.89 17.31
CA ALA A 208 22.82 2.80 16.92
C ALA A 208 22.32 4.23 16.64
N ASN A 209 21.09 4.38 16.14
CA ASN A 209 20.50 5.66 15.75
C ASN A 209 21.38 6.48 14.78
N VAL A 210 22.15 5.78 13.94
CA VAL A 210 23.01 6.37 12.93
C VAL A 210 22.25 6.39 11.60
N PRO A 211 22.28 7.51 10.87
CA PRO A 211 21.69 7.58 9.54
C PRO A 211 22.30 6.56 8.60
N VAL A 212 21.43 5.78 7.96
CA VAL A 212 21.79 4.76 6.95
C VAL A 212 20.84 4.81 5.76
N VAL A 213 21.29 4.23 4.66
CA VAL A 213 20.48 3.93 3.49
C VAL A 213 20.28 2.43 3.42
N LEU A 214 19.03 2.00 3.46
CA LEU A 214 18.65 0.60 3.32
C LEU A 214 18.20 0.36 1.87
N CYS A 215 18.78 -0.61 1.20
CA CYS A 215 18.33 -1.09 -0.11
C CYS A 215 17.75 -2.50 0.09
N GLN A 216 16.43 -2.60 0.27
CA GLN A 216 15.72 -3.88 0.33
C GLN A 216 15.64 -4.45 -1.08
N LEU A 217 16.38 -5.51 -1.34
CA LEU A 217 16.42 -6.18 -2.63
C LEU A 217 15.35 -7.25 -2.72
N PHE A 218 14.88 -7.49 -3.95
CA PHE A 218 14.03 -8.61 -4.32
C PHE A 218 14.38 -9.08 -5.74
N TYR A 219 14.55 -10.40 -5.90
CA TYR A 219 14.71 -11.06 -7.20
C TYR A 219 13.94 -12.38 -7.20
N ASN A 220 12.99 -12.53 -8.09
CA ASN A 220 12.21 -13.77 -8.24
C ASN A 220 12.92 -14.73 -9.20
N GLY A 221 14.02 -15.30 -8.76
CA GLY A 221 14.88 -16.17 -9.54
C GLY A 221 16.03 -16.72 -8.71
N PRO A 222 17.00 -17.42 -9.33
CA PRO A 222 18.12 -18.03 -8.65
C PRO A 222 19.14 -16.99 -8.12
N GLU A 223 19.93 -17.41 -7.15
CA GLU A 223 20.87 -16.54 -6.43
C GLU A 223 21.98 -15.96 -7.30
N ASP A 224 22.51 -16.75 -8.23
CA ASP A 224 23.57 -16.33 -9.14
C ASP A 224 23.09 -15.21 -10.09
N GLU A 225 21.89 -15.33 -10.64
CA GLU A 225 21.27 -14.28 -11.44
C GLU A 225 20.98 -13.04 -10.61
N ALA A 226 20.46 -13.20 -9.38
CA ALA A 226 20.20 -12.09 -8.46
C ALA A 226 21.49 -11.34 -8.10
N THR A 227 22.54 -12.07 -7.75
CA THR A 227 23.84 -11.50 -7.38
C THR A 227 24.48 -10.76 -8.57
N ALA A 228 24.37 -11.33 -9.77
CA ALA A 228 24.85 -10.66 -10.99
C ALA A 228 24.06 -9.38 -11.27
N PHE A 229 22.72 -9.41 -11.12
CA PHE A 229 21.86 -8.26 -11.34
C PHE A 229 22.15 -7.09 -10.38
N PHE A 230 22.42 -7.38 -9.10
CA PHE A 230 22.71 -6.38 -8.07
C PHE A 230 24.22 -6.14 -7.85
N SER A 231 25.10 -6.62 -8.74
CA SER A 231 26.56 -6.53 -8.58
C SER A 231 27.07 -5.11 -8.32
N ASP A 232 26.56 -4.11 -9.05
CA ASP A 232 26.93 -2.71 -8.85
C ASP A 232 26.70 -2.24 -7.39
N LEU A 233 25.64 -2.73 -6.72
CA LEU A 233 25.39 -2.39 -5.30
C LEU A 233 26.37 -3.11 -4.36
N TYR A 234 26.73 -4.35 -4.66
CA TYR A 234 27.74 -5.07 -3.85
C TYR A 234 29.12 -4.42 -3.94
N GLU A 235 29.49 -3.91 -5.11
CA GLU A 235 30.75 -3.21 -5.33
C GLU A 235 30.85 -1.88 -4.56
N LEU A 236 29.73 -1.27 -4.16
CA LEU A 236 29.74 -0.07 -3.30
C LEU A 236 30.19 -0.34 -1.87
N GLY A 237 30.32 -1.60 -1.46
CA GLY A 237 30.75 -1.98 -0.12
C GLY A 237 29.71 -1.70 0.96
N PRO A 238 28.58 -2.42 0.99
CA PRO A 238 27.58 -2.26 2.06
C PRO A 238 28.20 -2.59 3.42
N ILE A 239 27.83 -1.82 4.45
CA ILE A 239 28.28 -2.05 5.84
C ILE A 239 27.58 -3.26 6.48
N ALA A 240 26.47 -3.69 5.91
CA ALA A 240 25.82 -4.97 6.23
C ALA A 240 25.10 -5.50 4.99
N ASN A 241 25.13 -6.83 4.84
CA ASN A 241 24.44 -7.58 3.79
C ASN A 241 23.61 -8.69 4.45
N MET A 242 22.30 -8.63 4.31
CA MET A 242 21.36 -9.63 4.81
C MET A 242 20.54 -10.25 3.67
N ALA A 243 20.92 -10.01 2.42
CA ALA A 243 20.26 -10.60 1.26
C ALA A 243 20.62 -12.09 1.12
N ALA A 244 19.64 -12.93 0.93
CA ALA A 244 19.77 -14.37 0.82
C ALA A 244 18.59 -14.98 0.08
N MET A 245 18.72 -16.27 -0.30
CA MET A 245 17.59 -17.07 -0.74
C MET A 245 16.67 -17.38 0.44
N ILE A 246 15.42 -16.95 0.36
CA ILE A 246 14.40 -17.18 1.40
C ILE A 246 13.12 -17.77 0.80
N PRO A 247 12.33 -18.55 1.55
CA PRO A 247 10.99 -18.93 1.13
C PRO A 247 10.12 -17.70 0.88
N TYR A 248 9.29 -17.75 -0.19
CA TYR A 248 8.45 -16.59 -0.56
C TYR A 248 7.56 -16.10 0.58
N GLU A 249 6.97 -17.00 1.37
CA GLU A 249 6.11 -16.68 2.51
C GLU A 249 6.82 -15.95 3.66
N LYS A 250 8.15 -15.84 3.61
CA LYS A 250 8.94 -15.04 4.56
C LYS A 250 9.27 -13.64 4.05
N LEU A 251 9.12 -13.40 2.74
CA LEU A 251 9.50 -12.15 2.08
C LEU A 251 8.85 -10.92 2.74
N ASN A 252 7.54 -10.94 2.92
CA ASN A 252 6.78 -9.80 3.44
C ASN A 252 6.98 -9.55 4.94
N SER A 253 7.73 -10.42 5.67
CA SER A 253 8.12 -10.18 7.06
C SER A 253 9.38 -9.32 7.20
N LEU A 254 10.16 -9.13 6.14
CA LEU A 254 11.45 -8.42 6.18
C LEU A 254 11.31 -6.93 6.57
N LEU A 255 10.14 -6.31 6.31
CA LEU A 255 9.87 -4.91 6.63
C LEU A 255 9.07 -4.70 7.92
N ASN A 256 8.70 -5.76 8.63
CA ASN A 256 7.85 -5.68 9.83
C ASN A 256 8.42 -4.77 10.92
N GLN A 257 9.74 -4.78 11.11
CA GLN A 257 10.38 -3.97 12.15
C GLN A 257 10.14 -2.46 11.94
N GLY A 258 10.10 -2.01 10.69
CA GLY A 258 9.78 -0.63 10.34
C GLY A 258 8.30 -0.27 10.47
N ALA A 259 7.41 -1.26 10.39
CA ALA A 259 5.96 -1.10 10.30
C ALA A 259 5.19 -1.41 11.61
N GLY A 260 5.86 -1.44 12.77
CA GLY A 260 5.24 -1.73 14.07
C GLY A 260 4.10 -0.77 14.46
N PHE A 261 3.28 -1.13 15.46
CA PHE A 261 2.04 -0.40 15.81
C PHE A 261 2.22 0.64 16.93
N ASP A 262 3.38 0.75 17.55
CA ASP A 262 3.65 1.67 18.66
C ASP A 262 3.83 3.13 18.23
N GLY A 263 3.51 4.06 19.11
CA GLY A 263 3.67 5.51 18.89
C GLY A 263 2.62 6.10 17.95
N ARG A 264 2.72 7.41 17.74
CA ARG A 264 1.97 8.15 16.73
C ARG A 264 2.64 7.95 15.37
N LYS A 265 1.86 7.82 14.33
CA LYS A 265 2.39 7.60 12.97
C LYS A 265 1.64 8.40 11.93
N GLN A 266 2.38 8.77 10.90
CA GLN A 266 1.82 9.28 9.67
C GLN A 266 2.52 8.62 8.49
N PHE A 267 1.73 8.05 7.62
CA PHE A 267 2.15 7.66 6.29
C PHE A 267 1.71 8.75 5.31
N GLY A 268 2.63 9.23 4.50
CA GLY A 268 2.34 10.18 3.43
C GLY A 268 2.88 9.62 2.12
N GLY A 269 2.14 9.78 1.03
CA GLY A 269 2.50 9.27 -0.28
C GLY A 269 2.69 10.35 -1.33
N GLY A 270 3.51 10.04 -2.30
CA GLY A 270 3.75 10.82 -3.51
C GLY A 270 4.31 9.95 -4.63
N ALA A 271 4.75 10.57 -5.69
CA ALA A 271 5.35 9.88 -6.82
C ALA A 271 6.70 10.49 -7.21
N PHE A 272 7.53 9.71 -7.89
CA PHE A 272 8.77 10.19 -8.52
C PHE A 272 9.01 9.49 -9.86
N LYS A 273 9.78 10.13 -10.73
CA LYS A 273 10.23 9.54 -11.99
C LYS A 273 11.72 9.28 -12.02
N LEU A 274 12.11 8.20 -12.66
CA LEU A 274 13.49 7.94 -13.03
C LEU A 274 13.79 8.47 -14.44
N PRO A 275 15.00 8.94 -14.71
CA PRO A 275 16.13 9.02 -13.80
C PRO A 275 15.97 10.14 -12.76
N LEU A 276 16.37 9.87 -11.50
CA LEU A 276 16.51 10.89 -10.47
C LEU A 276 17.88 11.59 -10.57
N ASP A 277 17.91 12.86 -10.18
CA ASP A 277 19.15 13.58 -9.92
C ASP A 277 19.71 13.14 -8.55
N PRO A 278 20.93 12.56 -8.49
CA PRO A 278 21.56 12.20 -7.23
C PRO A 278 21.66 13.35 -6.22
N SER A 279 21.91 14.58 -6.70
CA SER A 279 22.01 15.76 -5.85
C SER A 279 20.70 16.08 -5.12
N LEU A 280 19.57 15.93 -5.82
CA LEU A 280 18.24 16.09 -5.20
C LEU A 280 18.02 15.06 -4.09
N VAL A 281 18.40 13.80 -4.32
CA VAL A 281 18.20 12.73 -3.33
C VAL A 281 19.10 12.93 -2.11
N VAL A 282 20.35 13.38 -2.30
CA VAL A 282 21.26 13.78 -1.20
C VAL A 282 20.66 14.92 -0.38
N GLN A 283 20.10 15.94 -1.04
CA GLN A 283 19.45 17.06 -0.35
C GLN A 283 18.24 16.58 0.47
N ILE A 284 17.36 15.77 -0.11
CA ILE A 284 16.18 15.21 0.57
C ILE A 284 16.60 14.39 1.79
N HIS A 285 17.64 13.55 1.66
CA HIS A 285 18.17 12.77 2.76
C HIS A 285 18.72 13.68 3.89
N ALA A 286 19.47 14.73 3.55
CA ALA A 286 20.00 15.66 4.54
C ALA A 286 18.88 16.37 5.32
N GLU A 287 17.85 16.84 4.64
CA GLU A 287 16.69 17.49 5.26
C GLU A 287 15.91 16.51 6.15
N PHE A 288 15.66 15.28 5.66
CA PHE A 288 14.99 14.23 6.42
C PHE A 288 15.74 13.92 7.72
N ASN A 289 17.05 13.69 7.65
CA ASN A 289 17.87 13.38 8.83
C ASN A 289 17.97 14.54 9.81
N ALA A 290 18.11 15.78 9.32
CA ALA A 290 18.13 16.96 10.18
C ALA A 290 16.83 17.10 10.97
N PHE A 291 15.69 16.87 10.32
CA PHE A 291 14.38 16.93 10.97
C PHE A 291 14.21 15.81 12.00
N VAL A 292 14.56 14.56 11.65
CA VAL A 292 14.47 13.42 12.58
C VAL A 292 15.38 13.62 13.79
N ALA A 293 16.61 14.13 13.57
CA ALA A 293 17.57 14.38 14.65
C ALA A 293 17.20 15.54 15.57
N SER A 294 16.40 16.50 15.08
CA SER A 294 15.96 17.66 15.89
C SER A 294 14.82 17.32 16.87
N HIS A 295 14.25 16.12 16.80
CA HIS A 295 13.13 15.70 17.63
C HIS A 295 13.42 14.40 18.37
N GLU A 296 13.02 14.32 19.62
CA GLU A 296 13.20 13.13 20.43
C GLU A 296 12.36 11.94 19.93
N ARG A 297 12.95 10.74 19.94
CA ARG A 297 12.28 9.46 19.68
C ARG A 297 11.65 9.35 18.28
N MET A 298 12.23 10.03 17.28
CA MET A 298 11.82 9.91 15.88
C MET A 298 12.66 8.92 15.06
N ASN A 299 13.64 8.24 15.66
CA ASN A 299 14.58 7.34 14.97
C ASN A 299 13.93 6.12 14.28
N GLY A 300 12.66 5.84 14.56
CA GLY A 300 11.86 4.85 13.82
C GLY A 300 11.18 5.40 12.57
N SER A 301 11.44 6.67 12.21
CA SER A 301 10.92 7.27 10.98
C SER A 301 11.73 6.81 9.77
N MET A 302 11.08 6.77 8.59
CA MET A 302 11.74 6.46 7.32
C MET A 302 11.14 7.24 6.16
N MET A 303 11.94 7.42 5.12
CA MET A 303 11.46 7.83 3.80
C MET A 303 11.83 6.74 2.80
N LEU A 304 10.88 6.31 2.00
CA LEU A 304 10.96 5.10 1.19
C LEU A 304 10.72 5.44 -0.29
N PHE A 305 11.68 5.13 -1.16
CA PHE A 305 11.55 5.16 -2.60
C PHE A 305 11.31 3.72 -3.08
N GLU A 306 10.13 3.46 -3.63
CA GLU A 306 9.69 2.11 -3.99
C GLU A 306 9.88 1.86 -5.49
N ILE A 307 11.02 1.30 -5.86
CA ILE A 307 11.36 0.97 -7.26
C ILE A 307 10.79 -0.42 -7.56
N ILE A 308 9.46 -0.49 -7.58
CA ILE A 308 8.69 -1.66 -8.00
C ILE A 308 8.23 -1.41 -9.44
N PRO A 309 8.61 -2.26 -10.42
CA PRO A 309 8.33 -2.00 -11.83
C PRO A 309 6.84 -1.78 -12.11
N TYR A 310 6.52 -0.71 -12.82
CA TYR A 310 5.14 -0.31 -13.13
C TYR A 310 4.64 -0.74 -14.52
N LYS A 311 5.47 -1.37 -15.36
CA LYS A 311 5.11 -1.73 -16.74
C LYS A 311 3.78 -2.49 -16.81
N LYS A 312 3.58 -3.49 -15.93
CA LYS A 312 2.33 -4.24 -15.86
C LYS A 312 1.15 -3.40 -15.36
N VAL A 313 1.39 -2.45 -14.48
CA VAL A 313 0.36 -1.55 -13.96
C VAL A 313 -0.22 -0.67 -15.06
N ILE A 314 0.62 -0.12 -15.94
CA ILE A 314 0.21 0.77 -17.02
C ILE A 314 -0.34 0.03 -18.25
N GLU A 315 -0.17 -1.28 -18.37
CA GLU A 315 -0.84 -2.10 -19.39
C GLU A 315 -2.36 -2.12 -19.19
N VAL A 316 -2.84 -1.96 -17.95
CA VAL A 316 -4.27 -1.88 -17.63
C VAL A 316 -4.75 -0.44 -17.81
N PRO A 317 -5.74 -0.19 -18.69
CA PRO A 317 -6.29 1.15 -18.89
C PRO A 317 -6.91 1.72 -17.61
N ASN A 318 -6.74 3.03 -17.37
CA ASN A 318 -7.31 3.72 -16.19
C ASN A 318 -8.83 3.53 -16.05
N ALA A 319 -9.56 3.41 -17.16
CA ALA A 319 -11.01 3.21 -17.15
C ALA A 319 -11.44 1.77 -16.77
N LYS A 320 -10.49 0.82 -16.73
CA LYS A 320 -10.79 -0.60 -16.45
C LYS A 320 -11.19 -0.84 -14.99
N THR A 321 -10.68 -0.02 -14.08
CA THR A 321 -10.97 -0.05 -12.64
C THR A 321 -11.14 1.38 -12.11
N SER A 322 -11.62 1.55 -10.90
CA SER A 322 -11.70 2.88 -10.27
C SER A 322 -10.34 3.43 -9.81
N PHE A 323 -9.31 2.59 -9.78
CA PHE A 323 -7.94 2.96 -9.40
C PHE A 323 -7.30 3.84 -10.49
N ALA A 324 -6.93 5.07 -10.16
CA ALA A 324 -6.43 6.06 -11.10
C ALA A 324 -4.90 6.25 -11.05
N ASN A 325 -4.19 5.61 -10.11
CA ASN A 325 -2.74 5.79 -9.96
C ASN A 325 -1.94 4.82 -10.86
N ARG A 326 -2.20 4.86 -12.18
CA ARG A 326 -1.57 4.02 -13.21
C ARG A 326 -0.70 4.85 -14.15
N GLY A 327 0.36 5.46 -13.61
CA GLY A 327 1.30 6.26 -14.39
C GLY A 327 2.67 5.59 -14.53
N ASP A 328 3.51 6.15 -15.41
CA ASP A 328 4.89 5.75 -15.65
C ASP A 328 5.85 6.37 -14.61
N TYR A 329 5.53 6.22 -13.36
CA TYR A 329 6.24 6.71 -12.19
C TYR A 329 6.25 5.67 -11.08
N TYR A 330 7.09 5.90 -10.09
CA TYR A 330 7.23 5.10 -8.89
C TYR A 330 6.59 5.79 -7.70
N ASN A 331 6.19 5.02 -6.68
CA ASN A 331 5.69 5.58 -5.43
C ASN A 331 6.86 5.94 -4.49
N VAL A 332 6.69 7.03 -3.77
CA VAL A 332 7.52 7.44 -2.65
C VAL A 332 6.66 7.62 -1.42
N ALA A 333 7.16 7.23 -0.27
CA ALA A 333 6.45 7.37 0.99
C ALA A 333 7.33 7.98 2.08
N THR A 334 6.72 8.77 2.94
CA THR A 334 7.27 9.14 4.24
C THR A 334 6.50 8.39 5.32
N MET A 335 7.21 7.75 6.24
CA MET A 335 6.64 7.16 7.44
C MET A 335 7.31 7.81 8.66
N PHE A 336 6.62 8.77 9.26
CA PHE A 336 7.06 9.39 10.50
C PHE A 336 6.48 8.66 11.70
N LYS A 337 7.32 8.48 12.72
CA LYS A 337 6.95 7.92 14.03
C LYS A 337 7.41 8.87 15.12
N TRP A 338 6.48 9.23 16.02
CA TRP A 338 6.76 10.12 17.15
C TRP A 338 5.86 9.80 18.35
N PHE A 339 6.03 10.52 19.46
CA PHE A 339 5.25 10.28 20.68
C PHE A 339 4.59 11.54 21.24
N ASN A 340 5.16 12.72 20.96
CA ASN A 340 4.64 13.99 21.45
C ASN A 340 3.56 14.55 20.51
N PRO A 341 2.28 14.67 20.93
CA PRO A 341 1.22 15.17 20.06
C PRO A 341 1.37 16.66 19.67
N ALA A 342 2.16 17.44 20.42
CA ALA A 342 2.36 18.85 20.14
C ALA A 342 3.03 19.14 18.78
N ILE A 343 3.77 18.17 18.24
CA ILE A 343 4.47 18.30 16.95
C ILE A 343 3.72 17.67 15.76
N ASP A 344 2.47 17.22 15.94
CA ASP A 344 1.65 16.60 14.90
C ASP A 344 1.57 17.46 13.62
N SER A 345 1.31 18.75 13.78
CA SER A 345 1.15 19.70 12.65
C SER A 345 2.48 19.94 11.93
N GLU A 346 3.57 20.02 12.67
CA GLU A 346 4.91 20.22 12.13
C GLU A 346 5.32 19.02 11.26
N ILE A 347 5.12 17.79 11.76
CA ILE A 347 5.41 16.56 11.03
C ILE A 347 4.60 16.47 9.74
N ARG A 348 3.30 16.78 9.78
CA ARG A 348 2.45 16.78 8.57
C ARG A 348 2.94 17.78 7.53
N THR A 349 3.33 18.96 7.96
CA THR A 349 3.84 20.03 7.08
C THR A 349 5.17 19.59 6.46
N PHE A 350 6.08 19.05 7.27
CA PHE A 350 7.38 18.59 6.79
C PHE A 350 7.24 17.40 5.83
N SER A 351 6.41 16.40 6.15
CA SER A 351 6.10 15.28 5.26
C SER A 351 5.66 15.76 3.88
N ARG A 352 4.68 16.69 3.83
CA ARG A 352 4.21 17.27 2.56
C ARG A 352 5.30 18.00 1.79
N SER A 353 6.20 18.71 2.47
CA SER A 353 7.29 19.43 1.81
C SER A 353 8.29 18.49 1.13
N LEU A 354 8.63 17.37 1.75
CA LEU A 354 9.51 16.35 1.17
C LEU A 354 8.84 15.66 -0.04
N LEU A 355 7.57 15.26 0.11
CA LEU A 355 6.82 14.60 -0.96
C LEU A 355 6.61 15.53 -2.16
N LYS A 356 6.40 16.82 -1.94
CA LYS A 356 6.31 17.81 -3.01
C LYS A 356 7.58 17.86 -3.85
N LYS A 357 8.77 17.86 -3.24
CA LYS A 357 10.06 17.88 -3.96
C LYS A 357 10.21 16.67 -4.88
N THR A 358 9.77 15.49 -4.44
CA THR A 358 9.79 14.29 -5.30
C THR A 358 8.74 14.36 -6.40
N SER A 359 7.53 14.84 -6.10
CA SER A 359 6.45 14.96 -7.08
C SER A 359 6.75 15.97 -8.19
N GLU A 360 7.59 16.97 -7.95
CA GLU A 360 8.08 17.89 -8.98
C GLU A 360 8.85 17.18 -10.09
N THR A 361 9.47 16.03 -9.81
CA THR A 361 10.12 15.18 -10.84
C THR A 361 9.11 14.58 -11.81
N VAL A 362 7.88 14.32 -11.35
CA VAL A 362 6.76 13.84 -12.18
C VAL A 362 6.19 14.99 -13.01
N ALA A 363 5.87 16.11 -12.38
CA ALA A 363 5.26 17.28 -13.00
C ALA A 363 6.12 17.85 -14.14
N SER A 364 7.44 17.89 -13.94
CA SER A 364 8.39 18.40 -14.96
C SER A 364 8.50 17.52 -16.21
N ARG A 365 7.98 16.28 -16.16
CA ARG A 365 8.10 15.29 -17.24
C ARG A 365 6.76 14.83 -17.77
N SER A 366 5.74 15.66 -17.67
CA SER A 366 4.34 15.47 -18.07
C SER A 366 3.96 14.05 -18.51
N THR A 367 3.04 13.42 -17.79
CA THR A 367 2.41 12.18 -18.24
C THR A 367 0.90 12.38 -18.20
N ASP A 368 0.23 12.06 -19.30
CA ASP A 368 -1.23 12.06 -19.38
C ASP A 368 -1.86 10.89 -18.63
N ARG A 369 -1.07 10.15 -17.84
CA ARG A 369 -1.48 8.91 -17.17
C ARG A 369 -1.22 8.96 -15.67
N GLY A 370 -2.27 8.62 -14.92
CA GLY A 370 -2.23 8.49 -13.47
C GLY A 370 -2.25 9.84 -12.73
N VAL A 371 -2.55 9.77 -11.46
CA VAL A 371 -2.71 10.94 -10.58
C VAL A 371 -1.49 11.23 -9.71
N GLY A 372 -0.50 10.32 -9.66
CA GLY A 372 0.69 10.48 -8.82
C GLY A 372 0.42 10.36 -7.32
N GLN A 373 -0.79 9.95 -6.93
CA GLN A 373 -1.22 9.79 -5.53
C GLN A 373 -1.79 8.39 -5.31
N TYR A 374 -1.16 7.60 -4.46
CA TYR A 374 -1.66 6.29 -4.08
C TYR A 374 -2.62 6.39 -2.90
N GLY A 375 -3.87 5.96 -3.08
CA GLY A 375 -4.93 6.13 -2.09
C GLY A 375 -4.64 5.51 -0.72
N ASN A 376 -3.90 4.39 -0.66
CA ASN A 376 -3.52 3.77 0.62
C ASN A 376 -2.42 4.54 1.38
N TYR A 377 -1.74 5.48 0.71
CA TYR A 377 -0.75 6.37 1.32
C TYR A 377 -1.29 7.79 1.52
N ALA A 378 -2.53 8.04 1.07
CA ALA A 378 -3.16 9.33 1.21
C ALA A 378 -3.47 9.65 2.69
N THR A 379 -3.15 10.86 3.09
CA THR A 379 -3.59 11.42 4.37
C THR A 379 -5.07 11.83 4.29
N ALA A 380 -5.73 12.04 5.43
CA ALA A 380 -7.17 12.31 5.49
C ALA A 380 -7.62 13.64 4.83
N ASP A 381 -6.67 14.50 4.49
CA ASP A 381 -6.85 15.80 3.86
C ASP A 381 -6.66 15.80 2.32
N VAL A 382 -6.32 14.64 1.73
CA VAL A 382 -6.21 14.49 0.26
C VAL A 382 -7.61 14.40 -0.34
N GLU A 383 -7.86 15.21 -1.35
CA GLU A 383 -9.17 15.29 -2.01
C GLU A 383 -9.42 14.11 -2.97
N ALA A 384 -10.69 13.79 -3.20
CA ALA A 384 -11.08 12.67 -4.06
C ALA A 384 -10.52 12.76 -5.49
N ASN A 385 -10.46 13.95 -6.06
CA ASN A 385 -9.92 14.19 -7.40
C ASN A 385 -8.42 13.93 -7.51
N GLU A 386 -7.67 14.10 -6.42
CA GLU A 386 -6.24 13.80 -6.37
C GLU A 386 -5.98 12.28 -6.32
N ILE A 387 -6.92 11.50 -5.76
CA ILE A 387 -6.81 10.03 -5.63
C ILE A 387 -7.42 9.33 -6.83
N PHE A 388 -8.63 9.73 -7.25
CA PHE A 388 -9.43 9.02 -8.24
C PHE A 388 -9.45 9.70 -9.62
N GLY A 389 -8.91 10.92 -9.76
CA GLY A 389 -8.79 11.63 -11.02
C GLY A 389 -10.10 11.69 -11.81
N ALA A 390 -10.05 11.32 -13.08
CA ALA A 390 -11.22 11.30 -13.98
C ALA A 390 -12.33 10.32 -13.55
N ASN A 391 -12.05 9.38 -12.64
CA ASN A 391 -13.01 8.38 -12.20
C ASN A 391 -13.99 8.91 -11.13
N VAL A 392 -13.75 10.09 -10.54
CA VAL A 392 -14.56 10.68 -9.45
C VAL A 392 -16.04 10.71 -9.82
N LYS A 393 -16.40 11.28 -10.99
CA LYS A 393 -17.80 11.44 -11.40
C LYS A 393 -18.55 10.10 -11.42
N ARG A 394 -17.98 9.07 -12.02
CA ARG A 394 -18.57 7.73 -12.06
C ARG A 394 -18.65 7.11 -10.67
N LEU A 395 -17.65 7.32 -9.82
CA LEU A 395 -17.66 6.85 -8.44
C LEU A 395 -18.76 7.52 -7.62
N GLU A 396 -19.02 8.82 -7.79
CA GLU A 396 -20.12 9.53 -7.14
C GLU A 396 -21.50 9.01 -7.60
N GLU A 397 -21.69 8.77 -8.90
CA GLU A 397 -22.90 8.17 -9.43
C GLU A 397 -23.16 6.77 -8.81
N LEU A 398 -22.12 5.93 -8.72
CA LEU A 398 -22.22 4.61 -8.10
C LEU A 398 -22.40 4.70 -6.58
N LYS A 399 -21.79 5.69 -5.92
CA LYS A 399 -22.02 5.95 -4.50
C LYS A 399 -23.47 6.25 -4.20
N HIS A 400 -24.13 7.10 -5.01
CA HIS A 400 -25.56 7.36 -4.88
C HIS A 400 -26.42 6.12 -5.12
N LYS A 401 -26.00 5.21 -6.01
CA LYS A 401 -26.71 3.96 -6.27
C LYS A 401 -26.63 2.97 -5.11
N TYR A 402 -25.42 2.75 -4.56
CA TYR A 402 -25.13 1.68 -3.60
C TYR A 402 -25.14 2.12 -2.13
N ASP A 403 -24.93 3.41 -1.87
CA ASP A 403 -24.91 3.99 -0.53
C ASP A 403 -25.47 5.43 -0.56
N PRO A 404 -26.77 5.61 -0.87
CA PRO A 404 -27.39 6.93 -1.03
C PRO A 404 -27.35 7.79 0.25
N ASP A 405 -27.31 7.14 1.42
CA ASP A 405 -27.24 7.81 2.72
C ASP A 405 -25.80 8.15 3.14
N ASN A 406 -24.82 7.87 2.27
CA ASN A 406 -23.38 8.06 2.53
C ASN A 406 -22.95 7.45 3.88
N LEU A 407 -23.34 6.21 4.12
CA LEU A 407 -23.05 5.47 5.34
C LEU A 407 -21.55 5.19 5.48
N PHE A 408 -20.92 4.73 4.38
CA PHE A 408 -19.47 4.49 4.29
C PHE A 408 -18.73 5.78 3.93
N ARG A 409 -18.41 6.59 4.93
CA ARG A 409 -17.82 7.94 4.80
C ARG A 409 -16.48 8.13 5.51
N HIS A 410 -15.87 7.06 6.02
CA HIS A 410 -14.53 7.08 6.61
C HIS A 410 -13.48 6.62 5.58
N GLY A 411 -12.28 7.23 5.62
CA GLY A 411 -11.21 6.95 4.65
C GLY A 411 -11.18 7.95 3.49
N ASN A 412 -10.79 7.50 2.30
CA ASN A 412 -10.73 8.33 1.08
C ASN A 412 -12.15 8.62 0.59
N ARG A 413 -12.65 9.78 0.92
CA ARG A 413 -14.07 10.15 0.74
C ARG A 413 -14.36 10.56 -0.68
N LEU A 414 -15.44 10.03 -1.24
CA LEU A 414 -15.99 10.48 -2.51
C LEU A 414 -16.86 11.73 -2.34
N ILE A 415 -17.65 11.78 -1.27
CA ILE A 415 -18.52 12.92 -0.95
C ILE A 415 -17.89 13.67 0.23
N PRO A 416 -17.56 14.97 0.08
CA PRO A 416 -17.01 15.78 1.17
C PRO A 416 -17.96 15.80 2.38
N ARG A 417 -17.39 15.94 3.59
CA ARG A 417 -18.24 16.25 4.77
C ARG A 417 -18.89 17.60 4.56
N PRO A 418 -20.19 17.76 4.91
CA PRO A 418 -20.74 19.11 5.08
C PRO A 418 -19.81 19.90 6.03
N LEU A 419 -19.46 21.12 5.66
CA LEU A 419 -18.74 22.01 6.55
C LEU A 419 -19.57 22.14 7.83
N VAL A 420 -19.08 21.60 8.93
CA VAL A 420 -19.65 21.88 10.25
C VAL A 420 -19.24 23.32 10.55
N VAL A 421 -20.15 24.26 10.31
CA VAL A 421 -20.00 25.61 10.82
C VAL A 421 -20.12 25.48 12.35
N VAL A 422 -18.97 25.50 13.02
CA VAL A 422 -18.94 25.65 14.49
C VAL A 422 -19.39 27.09 14.77
N ASN A 423 -20.65 27.24 15.19
CA ASN A 423 -21.18 28.51 15.72
C ASN A 423 -20.58 28.77 17.10
#